data_36493b1d3f5b11621a172334019814f9
#
_entry.id   36493b1d3f5b11621a172334019814f9
#
_cell.length_a   1.000
_cell.length_b   1.000
_cell.length_c   1.000
_cell.angle_alpha   90.00
_cell.angle_beta   90.00
_cell.angle_gamma   90.00
#
_symmetry.space_group_name_H-M   'P 1'
#
loop_
_entity.id
_entity.type
_entity.pdbx_description
1 polymer ?
#
loop_
_entity_poly.entity_id
_entity_poly.type
_entity_poly.pdbx_seq_one_letter_code
_entity_poly.pdbx_strand_id
1 'polypeptide(L)'
;MVGQEWSGSMRNKAIAVVAAIGLLTTSIAFVLGIITGASNAGGALIQDQPNENCFLDPNAEDPVHAETKLVACEITGMTEEAGVTYAESRDVTVRVAARDGEFFALTEDYRFDRINIEIRLGVIVVADAW
;
A
#
# COMPACT_ATOMS: atom_id res chain seq x y z
N MET A 1 -18.40 -43.13 45.54
CA MET A 1 -18.76 -41.71 45.29
C MET A 1 -18.43 -41.42 43.87
N VAL A 2 -19.27 -41.73 43.12
CA VAL A 2 -20.06 -41.24 42.05
C VAL A 2 -19.24 -40.52 41.01
N GLY A 3 -18.80 -41.28 39.97
CA GLY A 3 -18.32 -40.79 38.69
C GLY A 3 -19.49 -40.34 37.85
N GLN A 4 -19.30 -39.25 37.11
CA GLN A 4 -20.20 -38.88 36.03
C GLN A 4 -19.42 -38.98 34.73
N GLU A 5 -19.66 -40.06 34.01
CA GLU A 5 -19.32 -40.24 32.62
C GLU A 5 -20.22 -39.36 31.74
N TRP A 6 -19.59 -38.45 30.96
CA TRP A 6 -20.31 -37.79 29.85
C TRP A 6 -19.96 -38.50 28.56
N SER A 7 -20.78 -39.46 28.19
CA SER A 7 -20.84 -40.06 26.86
C SER A 7 -21.65 -39.18 25.95
N GLY A 8 -21.01 -38.33 25.19
CA GLY A 8 -21.59 -37.52 24.13
C GLY A 8 -21.47 -38.20 22.75
N SER A 9 -22.44 -38.97 22.42
CA SER A 9 -22.59 -39.57 21.08
C SER A 9 -22.78 -38.51 20.02
N MET A 10 -21.76 -38.24 19.20
CA MET A 10 -21.91 -37.45 17.97
C MET A 10 -22.47 -38.36 16.87
N ARG A 11 -23.74 -38.20 16.61
CA ARG A 11 -24.42 -38.79 15.44
C ARG A 11 -24.00 -38.05 14.20
N ASN A 12 -23.16 -38.69 13.39
CA ASN A 12 -22.83 -38.29 12.05
C ASN A 12 -24.10 -38.37 11.15
N LYS A 13 -24.66 -37.21 10.86
CA LYS A 13 -25.65 -37.11 9.79
C LYS A 13 -24.92 -36.95 8.48
N ALA A 14 -24.79 -38.05 7.77
CA ALA A 14 -24.36 -38.04 6.38
C ALA A 14 -25.46 -37.36 5.53
N ILE A 15 -25.16 -36.17 5.02
CA ILE A 15 -25.96 -35.51 4.01
C ILE A 15 -25.48 -35.99 2.66
N ALA A 16 -26.31 -36.82 2.01
CA ALA A 16 -26.09 -37.22 0.64
C ALA A 16 -26.40 -36.01 -0.27
N VAL A 17 -25.36 -35.43 -0.89
CA VAL A 17 -25.50 -34.44 -1.94
C VAL A 17 -25.62 -35.16 -3.27
N VAL A 18 -26.79 -35.11 -3.85
CA VAL A 18 -27.07 -35.59 -5.20
C VAL A 18 -26.36 -34.69 -6.21
N ALA A 19 -25.38 -35.24 -6.91
CA ALA A 19 -24.69 -34.55 -8.01
C ALA A 19 -25.63 -34.48 -9.22
N ALA A 20 -26.19 -33.30 -9.49
CA ALA A 20 -26.79 -33.02 -10.79
C ALA A 20 -25.69 -32.61 -11.76
N ILE A 21 -25.38 -33.47 -12.71
CA ILE A 21 -24.44 -33.19 -13.79
C ILE A 21 -25.18 -32.34 -14.82
N GLY A 22 -24.98 -31.03 -14.74
CA GLY A 22 -25.36 -30.07 -15.77
C GLY A 22 -24.14 -29.76 -16.63
N LEU A 23 -24.05 -30.35 -17.81
CA LEU A 23 -23.12 -29.98 -18.86
C LEU A 23 -23.51 -28.60 -19.42
N LEU A 24 -22.92 -27.55 -18.89
CA LEU A 24 -22.92 -26.21 -19.50
C LEU A 24 -21.50 -25.97 -19.99
N THR A 25 -21.29 -26.22 -21.28
CA THR A 25 -20.12 -25.78 -22.02
C THR A 25 -20.16 -24.28 -22.19
N THR A 26 -19.67 -23.54 -21.20
CA THR A 26 -19.37 -22.10 -21.37
C THR A 26 -18.00 -21.99 -22.01
N SER A 27 -17.99 -21.65 -23.29
CA SER A 27 -16.80 -21.25 -24.03
C SER A 27 -16.20 -20.03 -23.31
N ILE A 28 -15.12 -20.24 -22.55
CA ILE A 28 -14.28 -19.15 -22.05
C ILE A 28 -13.52 -18.64 -23.28
N ALA A 29 -14.03 -17.58 -23.89
CA ALA A 29 -13.25 -16.80 -24.82
C ALA A 29 -12.07 -16.20 -24.06
N PHE A 30 -10.90 -16.83 -24.24
CA PHE A 30 -9.63 -16.28 -23.78
C PHE A 30 -9.34 -15.06 -24.67
N VAL A 31 -9.81 -13.88 -24.23
CA VAL A 31 -9.38 -12.63 -24.84
C VAL A 31 -7.92 -12.46 -24.44
N LEU A 32 -7.03 -12.92 -25.31
CA LEU A 32 -5.65 -12.46 -25.30
C LEU A 32 -5.69 -10.96 -25.59
N GLY A 33 -5.76 -10.15 -24.53
CA GLY A 33 -5.46 -8.74 -24.62
C GLY A 33 -4.00 -8.60 -25.02
N ILE A 34 -3.78 -8.39 -26.32
CA ILE A 34 -2.48 -7.94 -26.82
C ILE A 34 -2.30 -6.55 -26.22
N ILE A 35 -1.50 -6.48 -25.15
CA ILE A 35 -1.00 -5.20 -24.63
C ILE A 35 0.02 -4.75 -25.68
N THR A 36 -0.45 -4.03 -26.68
CA THR A 36 0.42 -3.27 -27.57
C THR A 36 1.12 -2.24 -26.71
N GLY A 37 2.44 -2.42 -26.56
CA GLY A 37 3.29 -1.54 -25.80
C GLY A 37 3.08 -0.08 -26.22
N ALA A 38 2.48 0.69 -25.34
CA ALA A 38 2.51 2.14 -25.42
C ALA A 38 3.94 2.57 -25.12
N SER A 39 4.56 3.15 -26.11
CA SER A 39 5.88 3.74 -26.06
C SER A 39 5.98 4.73 -24.90
N ASN A 40 6.95 4.54 -24.02
CA ASN A 40 7.28 5.43 -22.93
C ASN A 40 7.71 6.82 -23.45
N ALA A 41 6.75 7.70 -23.64
CA ALA A 41 7.03 9.13 -23.51
C ALA A 41 7.09 9.39 -22.00
N GLY A 42 8.25 9.81 -21.49
CA GLY A 42 8.59 9.88 -20.07
C GLY A 42 7.62 10.64 -19.16
N GLY A 43 6.48 10.05 -18.92
CA GLY A 43 5.58 10.38 -17.85
C GLY A 43 5.95 9.57 -16.63
N ALA A 44 6.16 10.20 -15.49
CA ALA A 44 6.30 9.49 -14.23
C ALA A 44 5.12 8.54 -14.10
N LEU A 45 5.41 7.24 -13.93
CA LEU A 45 4.38 6.25 -13.71
C LEU A 45 3.71 6.56 -12.37
N ILE A 46 2.42 6.89 -12.42
CA ILE A 46 1.63 7.07 -11.20
C ILE A 46 1.53 5.70 -10.53
N GLN A 47 2.01 5.62 -9.30
CA GLN A 47 2.00 4.38 -8.52
C GLN A 47 1.08 4.60 -7.30
N ASP A 48 0.16 3.65 -7.08
CA ASP A 48 -0.65 3.62 -5.86
C ASP A 48 -0.09 2.61 -4.85
N GLN A 49 1.11 2.09 -5.11
CA GLN A 49 1.82 1.14 -4.26
C GLN A 49 3.16 1.73 -3.81
N PRO A 50 3.60 1.43 -2.59
CA PRO A 50 4.90 1.86 -2.10
C PRO A 50 6.04 1.37 -2.98
N ASN A 51 7.10 2.16 -3.05
CA ASN A 51 8.30 1.76 -3.78
C ASN A 51 9.05 0.67 -3.02
N GLU A 52 9.07 -0.54 -3.56
CA GLU A 52 9.71 -1.71 -2.94
C GLU A 52 11.25 -1.65 -2.92
N ASN A 53 11.85 -0.68 -3.61
CA ASN A 53 13.31 -0.52 -3.64
C ASN A 53 13.86 0.36 -2.51
N CYS A 54 13.04 0.71 -1.54
CA CYS A 54 13.42 1.50 -0.39
C CYS A 54 13.89 0.60 0.76
N PHE A 55 14.92 1.03 1.46
CA PHE A 55 15.52 0.24 2.55
C PHE A 55 15.71 1.12 3.79
N LEU A 56 15.43 0.53 4.94
CA LEU A 56 15.75 1.13 6.22
C LEU A 56 17.26 1.21 6.39
N ASP A 57 17.79 2.39 6.78
CA ASP A 57 19.20 2.52 7.12
C ASP A 57 19.49 1.82 8.46
N PRO A 58 20.25 0.71 8.48
CA PRO A 58 20.53 -0.03 9.69
C PRO A 58 21.50 0.70 10.64
N ASN A 59 22.15 1.77 10.17
CA ASN A 59 23.10 2.57 10.95
C ASN A 59 22.53 3.93 11.37
N ALA A 60 21.24 4.14 11.19
CA ALA A 60 20.60 5.39 11.58
C ALA A 60 20.70 5.60 13.10
N GLU A 61 21.06 6.82 13.52
CA GLU A 61 21.18 7.17 14.93
C GLU A 61 19.81 7.22 15.64
N ASP A 62 18.77 7.64 14.92
CA ASP A 62 17.41 7.73 15.43
C ASP A 62 16.47 6.82 14.64
N PRO A 63 15.79 5.87 15.29
CA PRO A 63 14.92 4.91 14.63
C PRO A 63 13.65 5.55 14.04
N VAL A 64 13.11 6.61 14.65
CA VAL A 64 11.93 7.32 14.14
C VAL A 64 12.30 8.03 12.85
N HIS A 65 13.45 8.72 12.83
CA HIS A 65 13.93 9.40 11.64
C HIS A 65 14.26 8.43 10.50
N ALA A 66 14.86 7.27 10.82
CA ALA A 66 15.14 6.23 9.84
C ALA A 66 13.85 5.70 9.18
N GLU A 67 12.84 5.41 9.98
CA GLU A 67 11.53 4.97 9.50
C GLU A 67 10.86 6.06 8.64
N THR A 68 10.91 7.31 9.07
CA THR A 68 10.38 8.44 8.31
C THR A 68 11.06 8.60 6.96
N LYS A 69 12.38 8.42 6.89
CA LYS A 69 13.12 8.42 5.61
C LYS A 69 12.74 7.25 4.71
N LEU A 70 12.53 6.08 5.28
CA LEU A 70 12.04 4.93 4.53
C LEU A 70 10.68 5.24 3.91
N VAL A 71 9.73 5.73 4.72
CA VAL A 71 8.38 6.11 4.25
C VAL A 71 8.47 7.20 3.17
N ALA A 72 9.35 8.21 3.31
CA ALA A 72 9.55 9.24 2.30
C ALA A 72 10.00 8.66 0.96
N CYS A 73 10.92 7.70 0.97
CA CYS A 73 11.32 6.98 -0.23
C CYS A 73 10.13 6.20 -0.83
N GLU A 74 9.40 5.46 -0.01
CA GLU A 74 8.29 4.59 -0.43
C GLU A 74 7.14 5.36 -1.10
N ILE A 75 6.81 6.57 -0.60
CA ILE A 75 5.70 7.37 -1.14
C ILE A 75 6.06 8.21 -2.36
N THR A 76 7.36 8.33 -2.68
CA THR A 76 7.80 9.08 -3.86
C THR A 76 7.32 8.40 -5.14
N GLY A 77 6.57 9.12 -5.98
CA GLY A 77 5.93 8.61 -7.19
C GLY A 77 4.47 8.17 -6.99
N MET A 78 3.98 8.12 -5.76
CA MET A 78 2.57 7.83 -5.48
C MET A 78 1.68 9.05 -5.75
N THR A 79 0.39 8.81 -5.94
CA THR A 79 -0.59 9.90 -5.89
C THR A 79 -0.57 10.54 -4.49
N GLU A 80 -0.92 11.82 -4.39
CA GLU A 80 -0.96 12.52 -3.11
C GLU A 80 -1.83 11.78 -2.09
N GLU A 81 -3.04 11.39 -2.48
CA GLU A 81 -3.99 10.70 -1.59
C GLU A 81 -3.43 9.36 -1.08
N ALA A 82 -2.88 8.54 -1.98
CA ALA A 82 -2.32 7.25 -1.60
C ALA A 82 -1.08 7.41 -0.72
N GLY A 83 -0.17 8.32 -1.06
CA GLY A 83 1.05 8.55 -0.30
C GLY A 83 0.80 9.14 1.08
N VAL A 84 -0.13 10.08 1.22
CA VAL A 84 -0.52 10.64 2.53
C VAL A 84 -1.16 9.55 3.40
N THR A 85 -2.13 8.79 2.86
CA THR A 85 -2.76 7.69 3.58
C THR A 85 -1.75 6.65 4.04
N TYR A 86 -0.78 6.30 3.18
CA TYR A 86 0.28 5.38 3.51
C TYR A 86 1.16 5.89 4.65
N ALA A 87 1.64 7.15 4.58
CA ALA A 87 2.48 7.75 5.61
C ALA A 87 1.75 7.83 6.96
N GLU A 88 0.49 8.24 6.98
CA GLU A 88 -0.33 8.29 8.19
C GLU A 88 -0.53 6.91 8.83
N SER A 89 -0.65 5.84 8.02
CA SER A 89 -0.74 4.46 8.51
C SER A 89 0.53 3.97 9.21
N ARG A 90 1.65 4.69 9.02
CA ARG A 90 2.97 4.45 9.62
C ARG A 90 3.30 5.49 10.71
N ASP A 91 2.31 6.22 11.22
CA ASP A 91 2.46 7.28 12.22
C ASP A 91 3.39 8.43 11.79
N VAL A 92 3.53 8.65 10.47
CA VAL A 92 4.34 9.70 9.88
C VAL A 92 3.44 10.86 9.43
N THR A 93 3.77 12.08 9.86
CA THR A 93 3.05 13.30 9.45
C THR A 93 3.55 13.79 8.09
N VAL A 94 2.62 14.18 7.21
CA VAL A 94 2.97 14.76 5.91
C VAL A 94 2.65 16.26 5.90
N ARG A 95 3.55 17.06 5.34
CA ARG A 95 3.37 18.50 5.10
C ARG A 95 3.68 18.83 3.64
N VAL A 96 2.74 19.47 2.96
CA VAL A 96 2.97 19.94 1.59
C VAL A 96 3.88 21.16 1.61
N ALA A 97 5.05 21.05 0.99
CA ALA A 97 6.04 22.11 0.84
C ALA A 97 5.87 22.89 -0.45
N ALA A 98 5.47 22.20 -1.53
CA ALA A 98 5.17 22.84 -2.80
C ALA A 98 4.08 22.07 -3.57
N ARG A 99 3.34 22.80 -4.40
CA ARG A 99 2.34 22.23 -5.32
C ARG A 99 2.42 22.92 -6.67
N ASP A 100 2.63 22.13 -7.72
CA ASP A 100 2.69 22.61 -9.12
C ASP A 100 3.62 23.81 -9.34
N GLY A 101 4.71 23.85 -8.57
CA GLY A 101 5.72 24.92 -8.62
C GLY A 101 5.46 26.11 -7.68
N GLU A 102 4.36 26.13 -6.95
CA GLU A 102 4.10 27.09 -5.89
C GLU A 102 4.64 26.58 -4.55
N PHE A 103 5.52 27.35 -3.91
CA PHE A 103 6.11 27.02 -2.62
C PHE A 103 5.31 27.63 -1.47
N PHE A 104 5.07 26.85 -0.44
CA PHE A 104 4.38 27.31 0.76
C PHE A 104 5.38 27.74 1.84
N ALA A 105 5.00 28.74 2.63
CA ALA A 105 5.79 29.14 3.78
C ALA A 105 5.79 28.03 4.83
N LEU A 106 6.95 27.51 5.16
CA LEU A 106 7.13 26.47 6.16
C LEU A 106 7.67 27.06 7.44
N THR A 107 7.26 26.49 8.58
CA THR A 107 7.87 26.78 9.88
C THR A 107 9.17 25.99 10.03
N GLU A 108 10.18 26.57 10.68
CA GLU A 108 11.47 25.94 10.95
C GLU A 108 11.42 25.02 12.18
N ASP A 109 10.33 24.30 12.37
CA ASP A 109 10.23 23.31 13.44
C ASP A 109 10.78 21.97 12.97
N TYR A 110 11.82 21.50 13.62
CA TYR A 110 12.46 20.22 13.30
C TYR A 110 11.69 19.06 13.94
N ARG A 111 11.27 18.10 13.12
CA ARG A 111 10.52 16.91 13.58
C ARG A 111 10.96 15.67 12.83
N PHE A 112 11.34 14.63 13.57
CA PHE A 112 11.79 13.35 13.00
C PHE A 112 10.65 12.53 12.40
N ASP A 113 9.42 12.79 12.79
CA ASP A 113 8.20 12.08 12.39
C ASP A 113 7.44 12.79 11.26
N ARG A 114 8.11 13.68 10.51
CA ARG A 114 7.46 14.46 9.46
C ARG A 114 8.20 14.43 8.14
N ILE A 115 7.42 14.24 7.05
CA ILE A 115 7.86 14.35 5.67
C ILE A 115 7.34 15.64 5.07
N ASN A 116 8.22 16.39 4.37
CA ASN A 116 7.83 17.48 3.49
C ASN A 116 7.72 16.96 2.07
N ILE A 117 6.58 17.18 1.40
CA ILE A 117 6.35 16.69 0.04
C ILE A 117 6.18 17.82 -0.95
N GLU A 118 6.68 17.61 -2.17
CA GLU A 118 6.33 18.41 -3.34
C GLU A 118 5.43 17.60 -4.26
N ILE A 119 4.35 18.23 -4.72
CA ILE A 119 3.34 17.61 -5.56
C ILE A 119 3.35 18.27 -6.94
N ARG A 120 3.30 17.46 -7.99
CA ARG A 120 3.09 17.91 -9.37
C ARG A 120 2.02 17.07 -10.03
N LEU A 121 1.00 17.71 -10.56
CA LEU A 121 -0.12 17.04 -11.23
C LEU A 121 -0.74 15.92 -10.37
N GLY A 122 -0.83 16.15 -9.06
CA GLY A 122 -1.40 15.19 -8.10
C GLY A 122 -0.47 14.03 -7.70
N VAL A 123 0.81 14.06 -8.13
CA VAL A 123 1.81 13.03 -7.79
C VAL A 123 2.89 13.61 -6.89
N ILE A 124 3.31 12.86 -5.89
CA ILE A 124 4.44 13.20 -5.01
C ILE A 124 5.73 13.03 -5.81
N VAL A 125 6.39 14.13 -6.15
CA VAL A 125 7.64 14.12 -6.92
C VAL A 125 8.88 14.24 -6.05
N VAL A 126 8.73 14.80 -4.86
CA VAL A 126 9.76 14.87 -3.82
C VAL A 126 9.11 14.55 -2.48
N ALA A 127 9.77 13.74 -1.68
CA ALA A 127 9.43 13.52 -0.28
C ALA A 127 10.74 13.55 0.53
N ASP A 128 10.84 14.45 1.49
CA ASP A 128 12.04 14.71 2.26
C ASP A 128 11.74 14.68 3.77
N ALA A 129 12.53 13.86 4.48
CA ALA A 129 12.50 13.70 5.93
C ALA A 129 13.83 14.23 6.51
N TRP A 130 13.76 15.30 7.28
CA TRP A 130 14.93 16.01 7.81
C TRP A 130 14.80 16.45 9.26
#